data_0e61cdeeddfdd9b90beec5b14c109fe9
#
_entry.id   0e61cdeeddfdd9b90beec5b14c109fe9
#
_cell.length_a   1.000
_cell.length_b   1.000
_cell.length_c   1.000
_cell.angle_alpha   90.00
_cell.angle_beta   90.00
_cell.angle_gamma   90.00
#
_symmetry.space_group_name_H-M   'P 1'
#
loop_
_entity.id
_entity.type
_entity.pdbx_description
1 polymer ?
#
loop_
_entity_poly.entity_id
_entity_poly.type
_entity_poly.pdbx_seq_one_letter_code
_entity_poly.pdbx_strand_id
1 'polypeptide(L)'
;MRGRTAFLDYLAHERRLSPNTVAAYRRDLDAFATELARHGIDDPRRVDEHHVRGLITRRHRQGLGPRSIQRLLSAIRSYYRYLMRE
;
A
#
# COMPACT_ATOMS: atom_id res chain seq x y z
N MET A 1 6.81 6.91 -4.71
CA MET A 1 6.38 5.57 -5.17
C MET A 1 5.59 5.72 -6.44
N ARG A 2 5.97 4.95 -7.44
CA ARG A 2 5.45 5.11 -8.80
C ARG A 2 3.95 4.86 -8.87
N GLY A 3 3.21 5.77 -9.53
CA GLY A 3 1.80 5.58 -9.83
C GLY A 3 0.85 5.67 -8.64
N ARG A 4 1.34 6.08 -7.48
CA ARG A 4 0.50 6.10 -6.27
C ARG A 4 -0.68 7.06 -6.41
N THR A 5 -0.45 8.28 -6.87
CA THR A 5 -1.52 9.25 -7.02
C THR A 5 -2.55 8.79 -8.06
N ALA A 6 -2.07 8.28 -9.21
CA ALA A 6 -2.96 7.76 -10.25
C ALA A 6 -3.79 6.58 -9.74
N PHE A 7 -3.19 5.70 -8.94
CA PHE A 7 -3.90 4.58 -8.35
C PHE A 7 -5.01 5.05 -7.40
N LEU A 8 -4.72 6.03 -6.54
CA LEU A 8 -5.72 6.55 -5.62
C LEU A 8 -6.86 7.22 -6.36
N ASP A 9 -6.56 7.94 -7.44
CA ASP A 9 -7.59 8.54 -8.28
C ASP A 9 -8.44 7.47 -8.94
N TYR A 10 -7.82 6.39 -9.40
CA TYR A 10 -8.51 5.24 -9.97
C TYR A 10 -9.50 4.64 -8.97
N LEU A 11 -9.07 4.46 -7.71
CA LEU A 11 -9.95 3.93 -6.67
C LEU A 11 -11.15 4.85 -6.41
N ALA A 12 -10.91 6.15 -6.39
CA ALA A 12 -11.96 7.12 -6.10
C ALA A 12 -12.96 7.24 -7.27
N HIS A 13 -12.47 7.26 -8.49
CA HIS A 13 -13.29 7.64 -9.65
C HIS A 13 -13.80 6.46 -10.46
N GLU A 14 -12.98 5.43 -10.67
CA GLU A 14 -13.42 4.27 -11.45
C GLU A 14 -14.01 3.18 -10.57
N ARG A 15 -13.36 2.86 -9.44
CA ARG A 15 -13.86 1.88 -8.50
C ARG A 15 -14.92 2.45 -7.57
N ARG A 16 -15.03 3.76 -7.52
CA ARG A 16 -16.02 4.49 -6.69
C ARG A 16 -16.01 4.08 -5.23
N LEU A 17 -14.83 3.83 -4.70
CA LEU A 17 -14.71 3.54 -3.28
C LEU A 17 -15.04 4.79 -2.46
N SER A 18 -15.54 4.60 -1.25
CA SER A 18 -15.89 5.73 -0.39
C SER A 18 -14.65 6.58 -0.08
N PRO A 19 -14.83 7.88 0.17
CA PRO A 19 -13.69 8.74 0.55
C PRO A 19 -12.93 8.23 1.76
N ASN A 20 -13.62 7.62 2.72
CA ASN A 20 -12.97 7.06 3.90
C ASN A 20 -12.06 5.88 3.54
N THR A 21 -12.52 5.03 2.63
CA THR A 21 -11.72 3.89 2.18
C THR A 21 -10.51 4.36 1.39
N VAL A 22 -10.68 5.35 0.51
CA VAL A 22 -9.57 5.90 -0.26
C VAL A 22 -8.55 6.54 0.68
N ALA A 23 -9.00 7.29 1.69
CA ALA A 23 -8.11 7.90 2.67
C ALA A 23 -7.33 6.84 3.45
N ALA A 24 -8.00 5.74 3.82
CA ALA A 24 -7.33 4.65 4.54
C ALA A 24 -6.26 3.99 3.66
N TYR A 25 -6.58 3.74 2.39
CA TYR A 25 -5.61 3.19 1.44
C TYR A 25 -4.44 4.14 1.23
N ARG A 26 -4.69 5.45 1.22
CA ARG A 26 -3.61 6.43 1.12
C ARG A 26 -2.63 6.30 2.28
N ARG A 27 -3.16 6.18 3.50
CA ARG A 27 -2.30 6.00 4.69
C ARG A 27 -1.52 4.68 4.61
N ASP A 28 -2.16 3.62 4.12
CA ASP A 28 -1.51 2.32 3.96
C ASP A 28 -0.35 2.41 2.96
N LEU A 29 -0.57 3.07 1.84
CA LEU A 29 0.48 3.22 0.82
C LEU A 29 1.57 4.18 1.26
N ASP A 30 1.25 5.17 2.11
CA ASP A 30 2.27 6.02 2.71
C ASP A 30 3.20 5.19 3.61
N ALA A 31 2.63 4.30 4.41
CA ALA A 31 3.43 3.40 5.26
C ALA A 31 4.31 2.47 4.40
N PHE A 32 3.75 1.96 3.32
CA PHE A 32 4.49 1.09 2.40
C PHE A 32 5.63 1.87 1.73
N ALA A 33 5.37 3.08 1.25
CA ALA A 33 6.38 3.92 0.63
C ALA A 33 7.51 4.24 1.61
N THR A 34 7.17 4.51 2.87
CA THR A 34 8.17 4.78 3.91
C THR A 34 9.05 3.55 4.14
N GLU A 35 8.44 2.38 4.17
CA GLU A 35 9.19 1.14 4.35
C GLU A 35 10.15 0.91 3.18
N LEU A 36 9.70 1.14 1.95
CA LEU A 36 10.56 0.98 0.77
C LEU A 36 11.73 1.97 0.81
N ALA A 37 11.46 3.21 1.21
CA ALA A 37 12.51 4.22 1.32
C ALA A 37 13.58 3.81 2.34
N ARG A 38 13.18 3.16 3.43
CA ARG A 38 14.12 2.66 4.44
C ARG A 38 15.09 1.62 3.87
N HIS A 39 14.67 0.90 2.85
CA HIS A 39 15.48 -0.12 2.20
C HIS A 39 16.14 0.39 0.92
N GLY A 40 16.02 1.69 0.64
CA GLY A 40 16.59 2.27 -0.57
C GLY A 40 15.95 1.80 -1.85
N ILE A 41 14.66 1.41 -1.80
CA ILE A 41 13.93 0.88 -2.96
C ILE A 41 13.04 1.97 -3.52
N ASP A 42 13.29 2.41 -4.76
CA ASP A 42 12.45 3.37 -5.47
C ASP A 42 11.57 2.72 -6.52
N ASP A 43 11.91 1.53 -6.97
CA ASP A 43 11.15 0.83 -8.00
C ASP A 43 10.28 -0.24 -7.33
N PRO A 44 8.95 -0.15 -7.40
CA PRO A 44 8.07 -1.16 -6.77
C PRO A 44 8.32 -2.58 -7.26
N ARG A 45 8.90 -2.75 -8.46
CA ARG A 45 9.19 -4.09 -8.99
C ARG A 45 10.33 -4.78 -8.25
N ARG A 46 11.09 -4.03 -7.45
CA ARG A 46 12.23 -4.57 -6.71
C ARG A 46 11.86 -5.01 -5.29
N VAL A 47 10.58 -4.87 -4.94
CA VAL A 47 10.09 -5.28 -3.64
C VAL A 47 9.88 -6.79 -3.65
N ASP A 48 10.30 -7.46 -2.59
CA ASP A 48 10.00 -8.87 -2.45
C ASP A 48 9.21 -9.13 -1.16
N GLU A 49 8.89 -10.39 -0.96
CA GLU A 49 8.01 -10.80 0.11
C GLU A 49 8.52 -10.40 1.49
N HIS A 50 9.82 -10.45 1.72
CA HIS A 50 10.34 -10.15 3.06
C HIS A 50 10.25 -8.66 3.39
N HIS A 51 10.24 -7.78 2.40
CA HIS A 51 10.01 -6.35 2.63
C HIS A 51 8.59 -6.12 3.16
N VAL A 52 7.61 -6.79 2.55
CA VAL A 52 6.22 -6.67 2.99
C VAL A 52 6.06 -7.27 4.38
N ARG A 53 6.66 -8.42 4.62
CA ARG A 53 6.60 -9.09 5.91
C ARG A 53 7.21 -8.23 7.02
N GLY A 54 8.32 -7.55 6.72
CA GLY A 54 8.96 -6.63 7.66
C GLY A 54 8.04 -5.46 8.02
N LEU A 55 7.35 -4.90 7.02
CA LEU A 55 6.39 -3.83 7.26
C LEU A 55 5.25 -4.31 8.17
N ILE A 56 4.70 -5.49 7.88
CA ILE A 56 3.60 -6.04 8.69
C ILE A 56 4.05 -6.23 10.14
N THR A 57 5.25 -6.79 10.35
CA THR A 57 5.79 -6.99 11.69
C THR A 57 5.91 -5.67 12.43
N ARG A 58 6.43 -4.64 11.76
CA ARG A 58 6.60 -3.31 12.35
C ARG A 58 5.26 -2.69 12.72
N ARG A 59 4.27 -2.77 11.83
CA ARG A 59 2.96 -2.20 12.10
C ARG A 59 2.25 -2.93 13.22
N HIS A 60 2.42 -4.24 13.27
CA HIS A 60 1.86 -5.05 14.37
C HIS A 60 2.46 -4.60 15.71
N ARG A 61 3.77 -4.39 15.77
CA ARG A 61 4.44 -3.90 16.97
C ARG A 61 3.96 -2.52 17.38
N GLN A 62 3.53 -1.70 16.43
CA GLN A 62 2.99 -0.37 16.67
C GLN A 62 1.53 -0.40 17.12
N GLY A 63 0.96 -1.58 17.27
CA GLY A 63 -0.40 -1.74 17.76
C GLY A 63 -1.48 -1.81 16.69
N LEU A 64 -1.10 -1.91 15.41
CA LEU A 64 -2.09 -2.04 14.34
C LEU A 64 -2.81 -3.36 14.47
N GLY A 65 -4.16 -3.31 14.52
CA GLY A 65 -4.96 -4.51 14.70
C GLY A 65 -5.08 -5.37 13.43
N PRO A 66 -5.64 -6.60 13.57
CA PRO A 66 -5.71 -7.53 12.44
C PRO A 66 -6.48 -6.98 11.23
N ARG A 67 -7.57 -6.26 11.46
CA ARG A 67 -8.40 -5.71 10.39
C ARG A 67 -7.62 -4.65 9.60
N SER A 68 -6.88 -3.80 10.31
CA SER A 68 -6.06 -2.78 9.66
C SER A 68 -4.89 -3.38 8.90
N ILE A 69 -4.29 -4.46 9.42
CA ILE A 69 -3.22 -5.18 8.74
C ILE A 69 -3.76 -5.83 7.46
N GLN A 70 -4.96 -6.44 7.50
CA GLN A 70 -5.57 -7.00 6.30
C GLN A 70 -5.85 -5.92 5.26
N ARG A 71 -6.29 -4.74 5.69
CA ARG A 71 -6.51 -3.63 4.76
C ARG A 71 -5.19 -3.17 4.15
N LEU A 72 -4.13 -3.08 4.93
CA LEU A 72 -2.81 -2.72 4.43
C LEU A 72 -2.35 -3.70 3.33
N LEU A 73 -2.49 -5.00 3.59
CA LEU A 73 -2.16 -6.02 2.59
C LEU A 73 -3.02 -5.90 1.34
N SER A 74 -4.33 -5.62 1.52
CA SER A 74 -5.24 -5.43 0.39
C SER A 74 -4.84 -4.21 -0.44
N ALA A 75 -4.45 -3.13 0.22
CA ALA A 75 -4.00 -1.92 -0.47
C ALA A 75 -2.76 -2.20 -1.31
N ILE A 76 -1.79 -2.91 -0.74
CA ILE A 76 -0.56 -3.26 -1.45
C ILE A 76 -0.86 -4.15 -2.66
N ARG A 77 -1.68 -5.20 -2.48
CA ARG A 77 -2.07 -6.07 -3.59
C ARG A 77 -2.80 -5.32 -4.69
N SER A 78 -3.72 -4.45 -4.31
CA SER A 78 -4.50 -3.66 -5.27
C SER A 78 -3.60 -2.71 -6.05
N TYR A 79 -2.63 -2.11 -5.38
CA TYR A 79 -1.66 -1.23 -6.02
C TYR A 79 -0.86 -1.99 -7.08
N TYR A 80 -0.33 -3.18 -6.74
CA TYR A 80 0.42 -3.98 -7.70
C TYR A 80 -0.44 -4.46 -8.85
N ARG A 81 -1.67 -4.85 -8.57
CA ARG A 81 -2.61 -5.26 -9.61
C ARG A 81 -2.88 -4.10 -10.59
N TYR A 82 -3.01 -2.90 -10.05
CA TYR A 82 -3.17 -1.70 -10.88
C TYR A 82 -1.95 -1.47 -11.77
N LEU A 83 -0.76 -1.56 -11.22
CA LEU A 83 0.47 -1.37 -11.99
C LEU A 83 0.58 -2.39 -13.13
N MET A 84 0.12 -3.61 -12.92
CA MET A 84 0.22 -4.68 -13.89
C MET A 84 -0.82 -4.57 -15.01
N ARG A 85 -1.83 -3.71 -14.85
CA ARG A 85 -2.84 -3.49 -15.90
C ARG A 85 -2.25 -2.77 -17.11
N GLU A 86 -1.20 -2.03 -16.88
CA GLU A 86 -0.52 -1.33 -17.94
C GLU A 86 0.31 -2.30 -18.77
#